data_88a90960acb3de0f89ea5d35ed79809f
#
_entry.id   88a90960acb3de0f89ea5d35ed79809f
#
_cell.length_a   1.000
_cell.length_b   1.000
_cell.length_c   1.000
_cell.angle_alpha   90.00
_cell.angle_beta   90.00
_cell.angle_gamma   90.00
#
_symmetry.space_group_name_H-M   'P 1'
#
loop_
_entity.id
_entity.type
_entity.pdbx_description
1 polymer ?
#
loop_
_entity_poly.entity_id
_entity_poly.type
_entity_poly.pdbx_seq_one_letter_code
_entity_poly.pdbx_strand_id
1 'polypeptide(L)'
;VRRTISLRAAAAATVAAALAAGLAACGGAQIVAQQKSPEPIHIGAIYNLTGAQAPLDGPSLDGARLAVDRINTAGGLLGRRVELLERDGQTDPTLIRYDAENLAALRVTAMIGLSDTDQVLAAAPVAAAAGIPFVTSGATSPLLPAQVPDWLFLACFGDNVQAAAGAELAADRLGARTAAILFDRDMDYTRLLQRYFGRSFRAQGGTVVLRAAFHSGERDVAKLLAPLAGENGDESGASAAAQLLFVAAGPDDAGPLVRKLRAAGYSQPIMGGDSFDSPELIAAARETGGDVYFTTHAAFGLAHSTRAMRQFTTWYRWAYGRPPENAFAGLGFDAVNLVAEAILRAQSTDPAKVRDALLETHGFDGVTGSLSYADGSLVPRKAVSVIVVGRRAELAAEITPAFVPEP
;
A
#
# COMPACT_ATOMS: atom_id res chain seq x y z
N VAL A 1 -65.94 57.70 53.80
CA VAL A 1 -66.70 56.49 53.98
C VAL A 1 -67.03 55.81 52.64
N ARG A 2 -66.68 54.64 52.38
CA ARG A 2 -66.96 53.74 51.19
C ARG A 2 -66.20 54.04 49.92
N ARG A 3 -65.40 53.05 49.54
CA ARG A 3 -65.01 52.50 48.30
C ARG A 3 -63.46 52.36 48.13
N THR A 4 -62.93 51.32 48.85
CA THR A 4 -61.54 50.91 48.51
C THR A 4 -61.27 49.41 48.82
N ILE A 5 -62.29 48.53 48.64
CA ILE A 5 -62.11 47.09 48.87
C ILE A 5 -62.33 46.21 47.63
N SER A 6 -62.61 46.73 46.45
CA SER A 6 -62.91 45.86 45.29
C SER A 6 -61.82 45.73 44.23
N LEU A 7 -60.68 46.38 44.38
CA LEU A 7 -59.61 46.30 43.38
C LEU A 7 -58.44 45.34 43.70
N ARG A 8 -58.37 44.82 44.94
CA ARG A 8 -57.30 43.86 45.30
C ARG A 8 -57.67 42.38 45.12
N ALA A 9 -58.94 42.06 44.99
CA ALA A 9 -59.38 40.66 44.75
C ALA A 9 -59.34 40.25 43.26
N ALA A 10 -59.50 41.22 42.33
CA ALA A 10 -59.45 40.92 40.91
C ALA A 10 -58.00 40.73 40.36
N ALA A 11 -56.98 41.35 40.99
CA ALA A 11 -55.59 41.19 40.59
C ALA A 11 -54.97 39.86 41.04
N ALA A 12 -55.46 39.23 42.15
CA ALA A 12 -54.94 37.94 42.60
C ALA A 12 -55.46 36.74 41.80
N ALA A 13 -56.66 36.84 41.22
CA ALA A 13 -57.26 35.78 40.40
C ALA A 13 -56.63 35.69 38.99
N THR A 14 -56.17 36.83 38.42
CA THR A 14 -55.52 36.88 37.13
C THR A 14 -54.06 36.40 37.17
N VAL A 15 -53.36 36.59 38.27
CA VAL A 15 -51.97 36.11 38.42
C VAL A 15 -51.95 34.59 38.66
N ALA A 16 -52.93 34.02 39.35
CA ALA A 16 -53.04 32.55 39.53
C ALA A 16 -53.40 31.81 38.26
N ALA A 17 -54.19 32.40 37.34
CA ALA A 17 -54.52 31.81 36.07
C ALA A 17 -53.35 31.87 35.06
N ALA A 18 -52.49 32.92 35.12
CA ALA A 18 -51.30 33.03 34.27
C ALA A 18 -50.16 32.07 34.72
N LEU A 19 -50.06 31.77 36.03
CA LEU A 19 -49.06 30.76 36.50
C LEU A 19 -49.51 29.32 36.22
N ALA A 20 -50.81 29.00 36.19
CA ALA A 20 -51.29 27.66 35.80
C ALA A 20 -51.18 27.39 34.30
N ALA A 21 -51.29 28.43 33.42
CA ALA A 21 -51.07 28.29 31.99
C ALA A 21 -49.58 28.17 31.64
N GLY A 22 -48.67 28.74 32.44
CA GLY A 22 -47.20 28.66 32.21
C GLY A 22 -46.62 27.27 32.59
N LEU A 23 -47.24 26.52 33.52
CA LEU A 23 -46.81 25.18 33.89
C LEU A 23 -47.31 24.08 32.97
N ALA A 24 -48.37 24.30 32.20
CA ALA A 24 -48.85 23.36 31.18
C ALA A 24 -48.05 23.42 29.86
N ALA A 25 -47.31 24.53 29.58
CA ALA A 25 -46.47 24.69 28.39
C ALA A 25 -45.06 24.07 28.53
N CYS A 26 -44.61 23.73 29.72
CA CYS A 26 -43.29 23.10 29.95
C CYS A 26 -43.34 21.56 30.07
N GLY A 27 -44.49 20.93 29.85
CA GLY A 27 -44.66 19.45 29.96
C GLY A 27 -44.48 18.67 28.65
N GLY A 28 -44.19 19.37 27.55
CA GLY A 28 -43.91 18.76 26.25
C GLY A 28 -42.42 18.68 25.93
N ALA A 29 -41.58 18.19 26.86
CA ALA A 29 -40.26 17.69 26.47
C ALA A 29 -40.53 16.49 25.56
N GLN A 30 -40.59 16.75 24.25
CA GLN A 30 -40.44 15.70 23.27
C GLN A 30 -39.12 15.03 23.64
N ILE A 31 -39.20 13.81 24.20
CA ILE A 31 -38.11 12.86 24.19
C ILE A 31 -37.83 12.66 22.71
N VAL A 32 -36.94 13.45 22.13
CA VAL A 32 -36.32 13.15 20.84
C VAL A 32 -35.65 11.82 21.11
N ALA A 33 -36.30 10.74 20.70
CA ALA A 33 -35.69 9.41 20.72
C ALA A 33 -34.36 9.61 20.07
N GLN A 34 -33.27 9.47 20.86
CA GLN A 34 -31.92 9.54 20.37
C GLN A 34 -31.85 8.41 19.33
N GLN A 35 -31.98 8.76 18.05
CA GLN A 35 -31.80 7.80 16.96
C GLN A 35 -30.41 7.23 17.17
N LYS A 36 -30.32 5.97 17.60
CA LYS A 36 -29.08 5.26 17.72
C LYS A 36 -28.41 5.38 16.33
N SER A 37 -27.23 5.99 16.30
CA SER A 37 -26.46 6.09 15.04
C SER A 37 -26.35 4.69 14.46
N PRO A 38 -26.50 4.55 13.13
CA PRO A 38 -26.34 3.23 12.51
C PRO A 38 -24.97 2.63 12.90
N GLU A 39 -24.96 1.32 13.13
CA GLU A 39 -23.70 0.60 13.40
C GLU A 39 -22.67 0.92 12.32
N PRO A 40 -21.39 1.19 12.67
CA PRO A 40 -20.35 1.49 11.72
C PRO A 40 -20.10 0.32 10.74
N ILE A 41 -19.50 0.62 9.60
CA ILE A 41 -18.99 -0.39 8.67
C ILE A 41 -17.57 -0.70 9.09
N HIS A 42 -17.30 -1.94 9.48
CA HIS A 42 -15.97 -2.37 9.90
C HIS A 42 -15.17 -2.93 8.72
N ILE A 43 -13.98 -2.41 8.52
CA ILE A 43 -12.97 -2.95 7.63
C ILE A 43 -11.80 -3.42 8.51
N GLY A 44 -11.42 -4.68 8.40
CA GLY A 44 -10.24 -5.22 9.07
C GLY A 44 -8.98 -4.69 8.39
N ALA A 45 -7.99 -4.25 9.14
CA ALA A 45 -6.75 -3.69 8.62
C ALA A 45 -5.57 -4.35 9.32
N ILE A 46 -4.82 -5.19 8.59
CA ILE A 46 -3.62 -5.86 9.09
C ILE A 46 -2.42 -5.22 8.42
N TYR A 47 -1.52 -4.65 9.21
CA TYR A 47 -0.28 -4.03 8.76
C TYR A 47 0.84 -4.35 9.73
N ASN A 48 2.08 -4.35 9.25
CA ASN A 48 3.24 -4.50 10.10
C ASN A 48 3.72 -3.13 10.55
N LEU A 49 3.49 -2.76 11.79
CA LEU A 49 3.93 -1.49 12.36
C LEU A 49 5.30 -1.62 13.03
N THR A 50 5.72 -2.87 13.22
CA THR A 50 7.04 -3.25 13.75
C THR A 50 7.63 -4.38 12.91
N GLY A 51 8.96 -4.58 13.01
CA GLY A 51 9.68 -5.58 12.23
C GLY A 51 10.05 -5.10 10.82
N ALA A 52 10.52 -6.03 10.00
CA ALA A 52 11.17 -5.75 8.71
C ALA A 52 10.27 -5.03 7.69
N GLN A 53 8.95 -5.27 7.72
CA GLN A 53 8.01 -4.66 6.77
C GLN A 53 7.45 -3.30 7.23
N ALA A 54 7.75 -2.85 8.44
CA ALA A 54 7.24 -1.59 8.99
C ALA A 54 7.52 -0.35 8.10
N PRO A 55 8.67 -0.24 7.40
CA PRO A 55 8.93 0.89 6.50
C PRO A 55 7.94 1.06 5.36
N LEU A 56 7.24 0.00 4.95
CA LEU A 56 6.23 0.01 3.89
C LEU A 56 4.81 0.05 4.47
N ASP A 57 4.53 -0.79 5.45
CA ASP A 57 3.21 -0.98 6.01
C ASP A 57 2.76 0.19 6.91
N GLY A 58 3.68 0.84 7.63
CA GLY A 58 3.35 2.03 8.43
C GLY A 58 2.78 3.17 7.60
N PRO A 59 3.47 3.66 6.55
CA PRO A 59 2.91 4.63 5.63
C PRO A 59 1.61 4.18 4.95
N SER A 60 1.49 2.88 4.63
CA SER A 60 0.28 2.31 4.03
C SER A 60 -0.92 2.41 4.96
N LEU A 61 -0.77 2.10 6.25
CA LEU A 61 -1.83 2.29 7.24
C LEU A 61 -2.22 3.76 7.40
N ASP A 62 -1.25 4.68 7.41
CA ASP A 62 -1.54 6.11 7.46
C ASP A 62 -2.37 6.56 6.25
N GLY A 63 -2.08 6.05 5.06
CA GLY A 63 -2.90 6.26 3.88
C GLY A 63 -4.32 5.71 4.03
N ALA A 64 -4.46 4.50 4.57
CA ALA A 64 -5.76 3.88 4.82
C ALA A 64 -6.60 4.69 5.84
N ARG A 65 -5.99 5.14 6.94
CA ARG A 65 -6.63 6.03 7.92
C ARG A 65 -7.11 7.34 7.29
N LEU A 66 -6.27 7.94 6.45
CA LEU A 66 -6.62 9.15 5.73
C LEU A 66 -7.84 8.95 4.81
N ALA A 67 -7.92 7.82 4.10
CA ALA A 67 -9.07 7.48 3.27
C ALA A 67 -10.35 7.37 4.10
N VAL A 68 -10.31 6.67 5.23
CA VAL A 68 -11.45 6.54 6.14
C VAL A 68 -11.89 7.91 6.69
N ASP A 69 -10.95 8.76 7.08
CA ASP A 69 -11.27 10.12 7.54
C ASP A 69 -11.96 10.95 6.46
N ARG A 70 -11.51 10.84 5.21
CA ARG A 70 -12.12 11.51 4.06
C ARG A 70 -13.53 11.01 3.78
N ILE A 71 -13.71 9.69 3.78
CA ILE A 71 -15.02 9.04 3.60
C ILE A 71 -15.98 9.51 4.70
N ASN A 72 -15.57 9.47 5.95
CA ASN A 72 -16.39 9.86 7.09
C ASN A 72 -16.74 11.36 7.09
N THR A 73 -15.80 12.21 6.67
CA THR A 73 -16.03 13.65 6.50
C THR A 73 -17.06 13.94 5.39
N ALA A 74 -17.11 13.07 4.37
CA ALA A 74 -18.10 13.16 3.29
C ALA A 74 -19.47 12.56 3.65
N GLY A 75 -19.67 12.05 4.88
CA GLY A 75 -20.95 11.50 5.37
C GLY A 75 -20.96 9.97 5.48
N GLY A 76 -19.83 9.31 5.29
CA GLY A 76 -19.68 7.86 5.39
C GLY A 76 -20.14 7.11 4.13
N LEU A 77 -20.34 5.80 4.25
CA LEU A 77 -20.85 4.93 3.20
C LEU A 77 -22.26 4.43 3.58
N LEU A 78 -23.20 4.49 2.65
CA LEU A 78 -24.59 4.08 2.88
C LEU A 78 -25.22 4.72 4.15
N GLY A 79 -24.82 5.96 4.48
CA GLY A 79 -25.26 6.68 5.68
C GLY A 79 -24.65 6.17 6.99
N ARG A 80 -23.58 5.38 6.93
CA ARG A 80 -22.88 4.80 8.07
C ARG A 80 -21.41 5.24 8.08
N ARG A 81 -20.85 5.44 9.28
CA ARG A 81 -19.41 5.66 9.42
C ARG A 81 -18.63 4.39 9.06
N VAL A 82 -17.41 4.58 8.59
CA VAL A 82 -16.43 3.50 8.37
C VAL A 82 -15.43 3.51 9.53
N GLU A 83 -15.08 2.34 10.02
CA GLU A 83 -14.05 2.16 11.06
C GLU A 83 -13.06 1.07 10.63
N LEU A 84 -11.76 1.37 10.79
CA LEU A 84 -10.70 0.38 10.66
C LEU A 84 -10.53 -0.37 11.97
N LEU A 85 -10.61 -1.70 11.92
CA LEU A 85 -10.20 -2.56 13.01
C LEU A 85 -8.75 -2.96 12.79
N GLU A 86 -7.85 -2.15 13.32
CA GLU A 86 -6.41 -2.24 13.06
C GLU A 86 -5.75 -3.36 13.87
N ARG A 87 -4.76 -4.04 13.24
CA ARG A 87 -3.89 -5.05 13.84
C ARG A 87 -2.45 -4.79 13.42
N ASP A 88 -1.52 -4.96 14.37
CA ASP A 88 -0.08 -4.94 14.11
C ASP A 88 0.42 -6.37 13.95
N GLY A 89 0.69 -6.78 12.72
CA GLY A 89 1.19 -8.12 12.38
C GLY A 89 2.63 -8.38 12.78
N GLN A 90 3.40 -7.36 13.17
CA GLN A 90 4.79 -7.42 13.67
C GLN A 90 5.77 -8.20 12.78
N THR A 91 5.46 -8.31 11.49
CA THR A 91 6.20 -9.14 10.52
C THR A 91 6.24 -10.62 10.93
N ASP A 92 5.25 -11.08 11.72
CA ASP A 92 5.12 -12.48 12.18
C ASP A 92 3.92 -13.16 11.51
N PRO A 93 4.13 -14.13 10.60
CA PRO A 93 3.03 -14.83 9.92
C PRO A 93 2.07 -15.55 10.87
N THR A 94 2.53 -15.97 12.06
CA THR A 94 1.68 -16.63 13.05
C THR A 94 0.71 -15.63 13.68
N LEU A 95 1.21 -14.45 14.05
CA LEU A 95 0.39 -13.37 14.59
C LEU A 95 -0.59 -12.85 13.54
N ILE A 96 -0.12 -12.65 12.31
CA ILE A 96 -0.95 -12.21 11.19
C ILE A 96 -2.12 -13.16 10.93
N ARG A 97 -1.88 -14.47 10.96
CA ARG A 97 -2.96 -15.48 10.85
C ARG A 97 -3.96 -15.34 11.99
N TYR A 98 -3.48 -15.26 13.22
CA TYR A 98 -4.33 -15.07 14.41
C TYR A 98 -5.17 -13.78 14.34
N ASP A 99 -4.58 -12.70 13.87
CA ASP A 99 -5.28 -11.42 13.67
C ASP A 99 -6.36 -11.52 12.58
N ALA A 100 -6.09 -12.23 11.50
CA ALA A 100 -7.09 -12.49 10.45
C ALA A 100 -8.26 -13.34 11.00
N GLU A 101 -8.00 -14.36 11.83
CA GLU A 101 -9.04 -15.16 12.49
C GLU A 101 -9.92 -14.30 13.41
N ASN A 102 -9.29 -13.41 14.19
CA ASN A 102 -10.03 -12.48 15.07
C ASN A 102 -10.90 -11.50 14.27
N LEU A 103 -10.39 -10.92 13.20
CA LEU A 103 -11.14 -10.04 12.33
C LEU A 103 -12.30 -10.76 11.63
N ALA A 104 -12.09 -12.00 11.22
CA ALA A 104 -13.15 -12.85 10.66
C ALA A 104 -14.25 -13.13 11.69
N ALA A 105 -13.91 -13.40 12.95
CA ALA A 105 -14.89 -13.59 14.04
C ALA A 105 -15.71 -12.32 14.31
N LEU A 106 -15.14 -11.12 14.07
CA LEU A 106 -15.82 -9.83 14.15
C LEU A 106 -16.69 -9.52 12.93
N ARG A 107 -16.70 -10.39 11.91
CA ARG A 107 -17.50 -10.28 10.67
C ARG A 107 -17.29 -8.94 9.97
N VAL A 108 -16.03 -8.55 9.76
CA VAL A 108 -15.69 -7.36 8.99
C VAL A 108 -16.17 -7.48 7.56
N THR A 109 -16.49 -6.36 6.92
CA THR A 109 -16.99 -6.29 5.54
C THR A 109 -15.92 -6.69 4.51
N ALA A 110 -14.68 -6.34 4.78
CA ALA A 110 -13.50 -6.69 3.99
C ALA A 110 -12.27 -6.64 4.89
N MET A 111 -11.17 -7.26 4.47
CA MET A 111 -9.84 -7.09 5.07
C MET A 111 -8.92 -6.39 4.08
N ILE A 112 -8.03 -5.54 4.58
CA ILE A 112 -7.02 -4.83 3.78
C ILE A 112 -5.65 -4.90 4.46
N GLY A 113 -4.59 -4.64 3.71
CA GLY A 113 -3.26 -4.42 4.25
C GLY A 113 -2.18 -5.28 3.64
N LEU A 114 -1.09 -5.38 4.39
CA LEU A 114 0.11 -6.16 4.11
C LEU A 114 0.77 -5.85 2.75
N SER A 115 2.09 -5.69 2.78
CA SER A 115 2.89 -5.36 1.60
C SER A 115 3.88 -6.47 1.22
N ASP A 116 3.80 -7.62 1.88
CA ASP A 116 4.65 -8.77 1.63
C ASP A 116 3.85 -10.03 1.26
N THR A 117 4.34 -10.78 0.29
CA THR A 117 3.68 -11.97 -0.29
C THR A 117 3.46 -13.08 0.75
N ASP A 118 4.51 -13.42 1.52
CA ASP A 118 4.47 -14.52 2.50
C ASP A 118 3.45 -14.20 3.61
N GLN A 119 3.33 -12.93 3.95
CA GLN A 119 2.42 -12.46 5.00
C GLN A 119 0.97 -12.37 4.54
N VAL A 120 0.74 -11.95 3.29
CA VAL A 120 -0.61 -12.03 2.69
C VAL A 120 -1.10 -13.46 2.67
N LEU A 121 -0.23 -14.43 2.39
CA LEU A 121 -0.57 -15.86 2.42
C LEU A 121 -0.84 -16.39 3.82
N ALA A 122 -0.43 -15.70 4.87
CA ALA A 122 -0.84 -16.03 6.24
C ALA A 122 -2.27 -15.57 6.55
N ALA A 123 -2.73 -14.43 5.98
CA ALA A 123 -4.02 -13.80 6.30
C ALA A 123 -5.13 -14.12 5.28
N ALA A 124 -4.86 -13.98 3.98
CA ALA A 124 -5.89 -14.02 2.95
C ALA A 124 -6.63 -15.37 2.84
N PRO A 125 -6.00 -16.56 3.01
CA PRO A 125 -6.74 -17.83 3.07
C PRO A 125 -7.72 -17.90 4.24
N VAL A 126 -7.42 -17.28 5.38
CA VAL A 126 -8.32 -17.21 6.54
C VAL A 126 -9.52 -16.33 6.21
N ALA A 127 -9.30 -15.16 5.61
CA ALA A 127 -10.36 -14.29 5.15
C ALA A 127 -11.27 -14.98 4.14
N ALA A 128 -10.68 -15.66 3.14
CA ALA A 128 -11.40 -16.40 2.11
C ALA A 128 -12.27 -17.54 2.70
N ALA A 129 -11.73 -18.30 3.65
CA ALA A 129 -12.45 -19.37 4.35
C ALA A 129 -13.65 -18.82 5.15
N ALA A 130 -13.59 -17.57 5.61
CA ALA A 130 -14.67 -16.87 6.28
C ALA A 130 -15.63 -16.15 5.30
N GLY A 131 -15.39 -16.23 3.98
CA GLY A 131 -16.17 -15.54 2.97
C GLY A 131 -15.99 -14.01 2.99
N ILE A 132 -14.79 -13.53 3.35
CA ILE A 132 -14.44 -12.11 3.45
C ILE A 132 -13.38 -11.78 2.40
N PRO A 133 -13.59 -10.79 1.51
CA PRO A 133 -12.58 -10.38 0.55
C PRO A 133 -11.38 -9.73 1.24
N PHE A 134 -10.18 -10.03 0.73
CA PHE A 134 -8.93 -9.43 1.14
C PHE A 134 -8.36 -8.58 0.01
N VAL A 135 -8.07 -7.31 0.27
CA VAL A 135 -7.38 -6.42 -0.67
C VAL A 135 -5.99 -6.15 -0.13
N THR A 136 -4.96 -6.77 -0.74
CA THR A 136 -3.59 -6.41 -0.39
C THR A 136 -3.25 -5.03 -0.94
N SER A 137 -2.68 -4.17 -0.09
CA SER A 137 -2.26 -2.85 -0.52
C SER A 137 -0.97 -2.90 -1.35
N GLY A 138 0.02 -3.73 -0.97
CA GLY A 138 1.34 -3.66 -1.56
C GLY A 138 2.04 -4.97 -1.89
N ALA A 139 1.45 -6.14 -1.61
CA ALA A 139 2.06 -7.41 -2.00
C ALA A 139 1.89 -7.66 -3.50
N THR A 140 3.01 -7.73 -4.20
CA THR A 140 3.08 -7.63 -5.66
C THR A 140 3.22 -8.97 -6.41
N SER A 141 3.18 -10.12 -5.70
CA SER A 141 3.25 -11.40 -6.40
C SER A 141 2.03 -11.62 -7.31
N PRO A 142 2.22 -11.78 -8.63
CA PRO A 142 1.10 -12.02 -9.54
C PRO A 142 0.47 -13.42 -9.38
N LEU A 143 1.09 -14.29 -8.56
CA LEU A 143 0.57 -15.63 -8.24
C LEU A 143 -0.48 -15.61 -7.13
N LEU A 144 -0.55 -14.55 -6.33
CA LEU A 144 -1.43 -14.45 -5.16
C LEU A 144 -2.90 -14.72 -5.48
N PRO A 145 -3.52 -14.15 -6.53
CA PRO A 145 -4.92 -14.43 -6.83
C PRO A 145 -5.20 -15.89 -7.19
N ALA A 146 -4.23 -16.58 -7.80
CA ALA A 146 -4.38 -18.01 -8.10
C ALA A 146 -4.25 -18.90 -6.85
N GLN A 147 -3.57 -18.43 -5.81
CA GLN A 147 -3.41 -19.13 -4.52
C GLN A 147 -4.63 -18.94 -3.60
N VAL A 148 -5.35 -17.82 -3.74
CA VAL A 148 -6.58 -17.51 -2.99
C VAL A 148 -7.66 -17.02 -3.99
N PRO A 149 -8.21 -17.93 -4.81
CA PRO A 149 -9.11 -17.57 -5.92
C PRO A 149 -10.34 -16.80 -5.45
N ASP A 150 -10.74 -15.80 -6.22
CA ASP A 150 -11.95 -14.99 -6.06
C ASP A 150 -12.04 -14.13 -4.79
N TRP A 151 -11.13 -14.27 -3.85
CA TRP A 151 -11.19 -13.58 -2.56
C TRP A 151 -9.99 -12.67 -2.28
N LEU A 152 -8.91 -12.77 -3.06
CA LEU A 152 -7.71 -11.95 -2.91
C LEU A 152 -7.53 -11.03 -4.12
N PHE A 153 -7.46 -9.74 -3.86
CA PHE A 153 -7.36 -8.66 -4.83
C PHE A 153 -6.08 -7.85 -4.57
N LEU A 154 -5.39 -7.44 -5.61
CA LEU A 154 -4.22 -6.57 -5.51
C LEU A 154 -4.60 -5.11 -5.84
N ALA A 155 -4.32 -4.17 -4.94
CA ALA A 155 -4.41 -2.74 -5.25
C ALA A 155 -3.16 -2.20 -5.98
N CYS A 156 -2.12 -3.02 -6.09
CA CYS A 156 -0.82 -2.75 -6.70
C CYS A 156 -0.63 -3.48 -8.04
N PHE A 157 0.42 -3.14 -8.79
CA PHE A 157 0.85 -3.93 -9.95
C PHE A 157 1.54 -5.24 -9.53
N GLY A 158 1.78 -6.14 -10.49
CA GLY A 158 2.50 -7.39 -10.24
C GLY A 158 4.02 -7.26 -10.37
N ASP A 159 4.77 -8.14 -9.68
CA ASP A 159 6.24 -8.24 -9.79
C ASP A 159 6.73 -8.41 -11.23
N ASN A 160 5.98 -9.13 -12.05
CA ASN A 160 6.28 -9.30 -13.45
C ASN A 160 6.20 -7.97 -14.22
N VAL A 161 5.29 -7.07 -13.85
CA VAL A 161 5.14 -5.74 -14.45
C VAL A 161 6.29 -4.83 -14.03
N GLN A 162 6.59 -4.73 -12.73
CA GLN A 162 7.68 -3.87 -12.26
C GLN A 162 9.06 -4.35 -12.74
N ALA A 163 9.29 -5.65 -12.76
CA ALA A 163 10.53 -6.24 -13.27
C ALA A 163 10.73 -5.97 -14.77
N ALA A 164 9.64 -6.02 -15.54
CA ALA A 164 9.67 -5.69 -16.96
C ALA A 164 10.01 -4.21 -17.20
N ALA A 165 9.39 -3.30 -16.45
CA ALA A 165 9.67 -1.87 -16.51
C ALA A 165 11.13 -1.56 -16.12
N GLY A 166 11.64 -2.18 -15.05
CA GLY A 166 13.04 -2.05 -14.66
C GLY A 166 14.00 -2.57 -15.72
N ALA A 167 13.69 -3.71 -16.35
CA ALA A 167 14.53 -4.28 -17.41
C ALA A 167 14.53 -3.41 -18.68
N GLU A 168 13.38 -2.84 -19.06
CA GLU A 168 13.26 -1.91 -20.18
C GLU A 168 14.06 -0.63 -19.92
N LEU A 169 13.96 -0.03 -18.75
CA LEU A 169 14.78 1.12 -18.39
C LEU A 169 16.28 0.77 -18.43
N ALA A 170 16.67 -0.37 -17.88
CA ALA A 170 18.06 -0.82 -17.85
C ALA A 170 18.63 -0.97 -19.27
N ALA A 171 17.88 -1.58 -20.19
CA ALA A 171 18.32 -1.81 -21.57
C ALA A 171 18.31 -0.52 -22.41
N ASP A 172 17.24 0.28 -22.35
CA ASP A 172 16.98 1.38 -23.27
C ASP A 172 17.54 2.71 -22.78
N ARG A 173 17.47 2.97 -21.47
CA ARG A 173 17.93 4.25 -20.90
C ARG A 173 19.34 4.18 -20.35
N LEU A 174 19.69 3.08 -19.65
CA LEU A 174 21.04 2.91 -19.08
C LEU A 174 22.00 2.24 -20.08
N GLY A 175 21.50 1.70 -21.19
CA GLY A 175 22.30 1.00 -22.19
C GLY A 175 22.95 -0.29 -21.67
N ALA A 176 22.47 -0.81 -20.53
CA ALA A 176 23.02 -2.01 -19.92
C ALA A 176 22.75 -3.25 -20.80
N ARG A 177 23.79 -4.04 -21.04
CA ARG A 177 23.73 -5.31 -21.77
C ARG A 177 24.10 -6.50 -20.87
N THR A 178 24.70 -6.24 -19.72
CA THR A 178 25.06 -7.25 -18.74
C THR A 178 24.59 -6.83 -17.35
N ALA A 179 24.00 -7.77 -16.61
CA ALA A 179 23.55 -7.54 -15.23
C ALA A 179 23.99 -8.68 -14.31
N ALA A 180 24.38 -8.34 -13.08
CA ALA A 180 24.45 -9.28 -11.98
C ALA A 180 23.19 -9.14 -11.11
N ILE A 181 22.67 -10.25 -10.65
CA ILE A 181 21.49 -10.31 -9.79
C ILE A 181 21.91 -10.82 -8.41
N LEU A 182 21.61 -10.00 -7.39
CA LEU A 182 21.65 -10.38 -5.97
C LEU A 182 20.22 -10.48 -5.47
N PHE A 183 19.86 -11.53 -4.75
CA PHE A 183 18.51 -11.66 -4.23
C PHE A 183 18.47 -12.39 -2.88
N ASP A 184 17.59 -11.92 -2.02
CA ASP A 184 17.23 -12.62 -0.80
C ASP A 184 16.47 -13.90 -1.16
N ARG A 185 16.94 -15.06 -0.66
CA ARG A 185 16.33 -16.37 -0.93
C ARG A 185 15.20 -16.72 0.01
N ASP A 186 15.06 -15.98 1.10
CA ASP A 186 14.12 -16.33 2.18
C ASP A 186 12.72 -15.76 1.92
N MET A 187 12.57 -14.75 1.02
CA MET A 187 11.31 -14.11 0.68
C MET A 187 10.78 -14.57 -0.69
N ASP A 188 9.47 -14.84 -0.79
CA ASP A 188 8.83 -15.16 -2.08
C ASP A 188 8.89 -13.98 -3.06
N TYR A 189 8.65 -12.77 -2.57
CA TYR A 189 8.76 -11.54 -3.34
C TYR A 189 10.09 -11.46 -4.11
N THR A 190 11.21 -11.53 -3.40
CA THR A 190 12.54 -11.37 -4.00
C THR A 190 12.92 -12.50 -4.95
N ARG A 191 12.49 -13.75 -4.61
CA ARG A 191 12.67 -14.92 -5.47
C ARG A 191 11.91 -14.78 -6.80
N LEU A 192 10.72 -14.22 -6.80
CA LEU A 192 9.92 -13.98 -7.99
C LEU A 192 10.44 -12.77 -8.77
N LEU A 193 10.64 -11.64 -8.12
CA LEU A 193 11.10 -10.40 -8.74
C LEU A 193 12.39 -10.61 -9.54
N GLN A 194 13.40 -11.28 -8.95
CA GLN A 194 14.65 -11.55 -9.65
C GLN A 194 14.49 -12.46 -10.88
N ARG A 195 13.54 -13.42 -10.84
CA ARG A 195 13.24 -14.28 -11.99
C ARG A 195 12.61 -13.47 -13.13
N TYR A 196 11.62 -12.64 -12.79
CA TYR A 196 10.94 -11.80 -13.76
C TYR A 196 11.89 -10.77 -14.37
N PHE A 197 12.73 -10.11 -13.56
CA PHE A 197 13.76 -9.21 -14.08
C PHE A 197 14.70 -9.92 -15.05
N GLY A 198 15.24 -11.07 -14.66
CA GLY A 198 16.15 -11.82 -15.52
C GLY A 198 15.50 -12.33 -16.82
N ARG A 199 14.19 -12.67 -16.82
CA ARG A 199 13.43 -13.02 -18.04
C ARG A 199 13.25 -11.79 -18.94
N SER A 200 12.80 -10.67 -18.37
CA SER A 200 12.55 -9.43 -19.07
C SER A 200 13.83 -8.82 -19.63
N PHE A 201 14.92 -8.83 -18.86
CA PHE A 201 16.21 -8.30 -19.30
C PHE A 201 16.80 -9.10 -20.49
N ARG A 202 16.63 -10.43 -20.49
CA ARG A 202 17.01 -11.25 -21.66
C ARG A 202 16.11 -10.98 -22.87
N ALA A 203 14.82 -10.76 -22.67
CA ALA A 203 13.91 -10.40 -23.75
C ALA A 203 14.29 -9.06 -24.41
N GLN A 204 14.94 -8.16 -23.66
CA GLN A 204 15.53 -6.90 -24.15
C GLN A 204 16.96 -7.07 -24.71
N GLY A 205 17.42 -8.31 -24.92
CA GLY A 205 18.76 -8.60 -25.45
C GLY A 205 19.89 -8.53 -24.43
N GLY A 206 19.58 -8.41 -23.13
CA GLY A 206 20.56 -8.40 -22.07
C GLY A 206 21.00 -9.79 -21.64
N THR A 207 22.15 -9.88 -20.97
CA THR A 207 22.70 -11.11 -20.39
C THR A 207 22.83 -10.99 -18.87
N VAL A 208 22.34 -11.98 -18.14
CA VAL A 208 22.58 -12.10 -16.71
C VAL A 208 23.87 -12.88 -16.51
N VAL A 209 24.93 -12.19 -16.11
CA VAL A 209 26.29 -12.75 -15.97
C VAL A 209 26.54 -13.42 -14.62
N LEU A 210 25.78 -13.04 -13.59
CA LEU A 210 25.84 -13.65 -12.27
C LEU A 210 24.47 -13.66 -11.62
N ARG A 211 24.17 -14.73 -10.88
CA ARG A 211 23.08 -14.79 -9.89
C ARG A 211 23.63 -15.27 -8.56
N ALA A 212 23.43 -14.50 -7.52
CA ALA A 212 23.86 -14.84 -6.18
C ALA A 212 22.72 -14.62 -5.19
N ALA A 213 22.50 -15.61 -4.34
CA ALA A 213 21.49 -15.59 -3.31
C ALA A 213 22.13 -15.30 -1.95
N PHE A 214 21.45 -14.52 -1.12
CA PHE A 214 21.80 -14.27 0.27
C PHE A 214 20.59 -14.58 1.18
N HIS A 215 20.80 -14.59 2.49
CA HIS A 215 19.74 -14.72 3.49
C HIS A 215 19.33 -13.35 4.04
N SER A 216 18.05 -13.19 4.40
CA SER A 216 17.55 -11.98 5.06
C SER A 216 18.46 -11.60 6.23
N GLY A 217 18.84 -10.32 6.31
CA GLY A 217 19.75 -9.80 7.34
C GLY A 217 21.23 -10.09 7.11
N GLU A 218 21.64 -10.82 6.04
CA GLU A 218 23.04 -11.06 5.70
C GLU A 218 23.70 -9.76 5.28
N ARG A 219 24.86 -9.46 5.88
CA ARG A 219 25.56 -8.18 5.63
C ARG A 219 26.85 -8.33 4.79
N ASP A 220 27.34 -9.53 4.59
CA ASP A 220 28.60 -9.79 3.84
C ASP A 220 28.35 -10.29 2.41
N VAL A 221 27.50 -9.54 1.69
CA VAL A 221 27.11 -9.92 0.32
C VAL A 221 28.16 -9.58 -0.74
N ALA A 222 29.16 -8.78 -0.40
CA ALA A 222 30.21 -8.41 -1.37
C ALA A 222 31.00 -9.60 -1.88
N LYS A 223 31.19 -10.61 -1.04
CA LYS A 223 31.85 -11.89 -1.44
C LYS A 223 31.07 -12.64 -2.53
N LEU A 224 29.74 -12.48 -2.58
CA LEU A 224 28.91 -13.14 -3.58
C LEU A 224 29.14 -12.58 -4.99
N LEU A 225 29.73 -11.38 -5.07
CA LEU A 225 30.10 -10.74 -6.33
C LEU A 225 31.57 -10.95 -6.73
N ALA A 226 32.37 -11.65 -5.92
CA ALA A 226 33.78 -11.93 -6.22
C ALA A 226 34.02 -12.52 -7.62
N PRO A 227 33.13 -13.41 -8.17
CA PRO A 227 33.29 -13.91 -9.53
C PRO A 227 33.29 -12.79 -10.62
N LEU A 228 32.68 -11.62 -10.35
CA LEU A 228 32.71 -10.49 -11.28
C LEU A 228 34.05 -9.76 -11.30
N ALA A 229 34.86 -9.90 -10.25
CA ALA A 229 36.16 -9.26 -10.13
C ALA A 229 37.29 -10.01 -10.89
N GLY A 230 36.99 -11.18 -11.46
CA GLY A 230 37.98 -11.95 -12.26
C GLY A 230 39.07 -12.64 -11.41
N GLU A 231 38.88 -12.78 -10.10
CA GLU A 231 39.88 -13.37 -9.19
C GLU A 231 40.08 -14.89 -9.33
N ASN A 232 39.24 -15.55 -10.11
CA ASN A 232 39.46 -16.97 -10.47
C ASN A 232 39.89 -17.05 -11.94
N GLY A 233 41.21 -17.02 -12.16
CA GLY A 233 41.90 -17.04 -13.42
C GLY A 233 41.43 -18.05 -14.48
N ASP A 234 40.25 -17.91 -14.98
CA ASP A 234 39.79 -18.58 -16.19
C ASP A 234 40.21 -17.72 -17.38
N GLU A 235 41.21 -18.25 -18.10
CA GLU A 235 41.78 -17.65 -19.33
C GLU A 235 40.76 -17.54 -20.49
N SER A 236 39.51 -17.90 -20.29
CA SER A 236 38.45 -17.80 -21.28
C SER A 236 37.95 -16.37 -21.56
N GLY A 237 38.49 -15.33 -20.89
CA GLY A 237 38.41 -13.93 -21.33
C GLY A 237 37.03 -13.27 -21.39
N ALA A 238 36.00 -13.89 -20.87
CA ALA A 238 34.62 -13.46 -21.04
C ALA A 238 33.84 -13.29 -19.72
N SER A 239 34.50 -12.91 -18.62
CA SER A 239 33.77 -12.32 -17.51
C SER A 239 33.42 -10.87 -17.91
N ALA A 240 32.37 -10.70 -18.70
CA ALA A 240 31.85 -9.38 -19.00
C ALA A 240 31.44 -8.75 -17.68
N ALA A 241 32.14 -7.70 -17.28
CA ALA A 241 31.82 -6.95 -16.07
C ALA A 241 30.33 -6.60 -16.07
N ALA A 242 29.61 -6.84 -14.98
CA ALA A 242 28.23 -6.43 -14.89
C ALA A 242 28.11 -4.93 -15.00
N GLN A 243 27.31 -4.46 -15.96
CA GLN A 243 27.03 -3.03 -16.16
C GLN A 243 25.93 -2.52 -15.22
N LEU A 244 25.14 -3.43 -14.65
CA LEU A 244 24.07 -3.17 -13.71
C LEU A 244 24.08 -4.21 -12.59
N LEU A 245 23.85 -3.77 -11.36
CA LEU A 245 23.54 -4.63 -10.23
C LEU A 245 22.02 -4.58 -9.97
N PHE A 246 21.33 -5.69 -10.22
CA PHE A 246 19.93 -5.83 -9.80
C PHE A 246 19.89 -6.47 -8.41
N VAL A 247 19.29 -5.78 -7.44
CA VAL A 247 19.24 -6.22 -6.04
C VAL A 247 17.78 -6.37 -5.63
N ALA A 248 17.35 -7.60 -5.39
CA ALA A 248 16.04 -7.91 -4.84
C ALA A 248 16.20 -8.24 -3.34
N ALA A 249 15.77 -7.33 -2.49
CA ALA A 249 15.94 -7.37 -1.04
C ALA A 249 14.68 -6.86 -0.32
N GLY A 250 14.52 -7.21 0.94
CA GLY A 250 13.51 -6.63 1.81
C GLY A 250 13.79 -5.13 2.12
N PRO A 251 12.79 -4.40 2.63
CA PRO A 251 12.93 -2.95 2.81
C PRO A 251 13.96 -2.54 3.86
N ASP A 252 14.19 -3.37 4.88
CA ASP A 252 15.18 -3.14 5.93
C ASP A 252 16.61 -3.55 5.52
N ASP A 253 16.76 -4.40 4.50
CA ASP A 253 18.05 -4.81 3.95
C ASP A 253 18.54 -3.89 2.82
N ALA A 254 17.65 -3.25 2.08
CA ALA A 254 17.97 -2.50 0.88
C ALA A 254 19.03 -1.40 1.10
N GLY A 255 18.84 -0.56 2.10
CA GLY A 255 19.80 0.52 2.42
C GLY A 255 21.18 -0.01 2.87
N PRO A 256 21.24 -0.90 3.86
CA PRO A 256 22.50 -1.55 4.27
C PRO A 256 23.26 -2.24 3.13
N LEU A 257 22.54 -2.95 2.24
CA LEU A 257 23.17 -3.60 1.08
C LEU A 257 23.78 -2.59 0.11
N VAL A 258 23.10 -1.50 -0.21
CA VAL A 258 23.66 -0.42 -1.05
C VAL A 258 24.93 0.13 -0.45
N ARG A 259 24.96 0.44 0.86
CA ARG A 259 26.19 0.89 1.55
C ARG A 259 27.32 -0.12 1.43
N LYS A 260 27.03 -1.41 1.64
CA LYS A 260 28.05 -2.48 1.56
C LYS A 260 28.60 -2.66 0.17
N LEU A 261 27.75 -2.66 -0.85
CA LEU A 261 28.19 -2.77 -2.24
C LEU A 261 29.07 -1.59 -2.63
N ARG A 262 28.69 -0.37 -2.28
CA ARG A 262 29.50 0.83 -2.55
C ARG A 262 30.82 0.83 -1.79
N ALA A 263 30.84 0.43 -0.53
CA ALA A 263 32.06 0.29 0.27
C ALA A 263 33.02 -0.78 -0.29
N ALA A 264 32.49 -1.81 -0.94
CA ALA A 264 33.26 -2.84 -1.62
C ALA A 264 33.76 -2.43 -3.02
N GLY A 265 33.49 -1.18 -3.45
CA GLY A 265 33.99 -0.62 -4.70
C GLY A 265 33.10 -0.84 -5.93
N TYR A 266 31.90 -1.42 -5.77
CA TYR A 266 30.95 -1.59 -6.88
C TYR A 266 30.33 -0.24 -7.23
N SER A 267 30.72 0.35 -8.36
CA SER A 267 30.30 1.68 -8.82
C SER A 267 29.17 1.66 -9.85
N GLN A 268 28.81 0.49 -10.37
CA GLN A 268 27.75 0.32 -11.35
C GLN A 268 26.40 0.83 -10.82
N PRO A 269 25.46 1.25 -11.71
CA PRO A 269 24.09 1.50 -11.29
C PRO A 269 23.51 0.30 -10.53
N ILE A 270 22.83 0.58 -9.43
CA ILE A 270 22.07 -0.41 -8.65
C ILE A 270 20.60 -0.21 -8.96
N MET A 271 19.86 -1.29 -9.17
CA MET A 271 18.43 -1.26 -9.41
C MET A 271 17.73 -2.25 -8.50
N GLY A 272 16.65 -1.83 -7.85
CA GLY A 272 15.78 -2.69 -7.03
C GLY A 272 14.32 -2.57 -7.41
N GLY A 273 13.48 -3.32 -6.68
CA GLY A 273 12.04 -3.26 -6.77
C GLY A 273 11.43 -2.19 -5.86
N ASP A 274 10.12 -2.28 -5.66
CA ASP A 274 9.32 -1.34 -4.87
C ASP A 274 9.62 -1.38 -3.35
N SER A 275 10.19 -2.48 -2.85
CA SER A 275 10.74 -2.54 -1.48
C SER A 275 11.86 -1.52 -1.21
N PHE A 276 12.48 -0.98 -2.27
CA PHE A 276 13.49 0.07 -2.18
C PHE A 276 12.90 1.46 -1.94
N ASP A 277 11.58 1.63 -2.07
CA ASP A 277 10.92 2.90 -1.82
C ASP A 277 10.80 3.17 -0.31
N SER A 278 11.94 3.47 0.31
CA SER A 278 12.03 3.72 1.74
C SER A 278 12.96 4.91 2.04
N PRO A 279 12.70 5.68 3.12
CA PRO A 279 13.58 6.76 3.53
C PRO A 279 15.01 6.28 3.81
N GLU A 280 15.18 5.05 4.31
CA GLU A 280 16.49 4.48 4.60
C GLU A 280 17.31 4.21 3.34
N LEU A 281 16.71 3.62 2.31
CA LEU A 281 17.37 3.45 1.03
C LEU A 281 17.77 4.80 0.42
N ILE A 282 16.86 5.76 0.41
CA ILE A 282 17.13 7.09 -0.14
C ILE A 282 18.30 7.77 0.60
N ALA A 283 18.36 7.62 1.92
CA ALA A 283 19.50 8.11 2.72
C ALA A 283 20.81 7.39 2.35
N ALA A 284 20.79 6.06 2.25
CA ALA A 284 21.95 5.25 1.88
C ALA A 284 22.48 5.60 0.49
N ALA A 285 21.60 5.76 -0.48
CA ALA A 285 21.95 6.12 -1.85
C ALA A 285 22.61 7.52 -1.92
N ARG A 286 22.08 8.49 -1.17
CA ARG A 286 22.65 9.86 -1.08
C ARG A 286 24.01 9.87 -0.39
N GLU A 287 24.17 9.09 0.67
CA GLU A 287 25.39 8.99 1.47
C GLU A 287 26.53 8.38 0.64
N THR A 288 26.26 7.32 -0.08
CA THR A 288 27.28 6.54 -0.78
C THR A 288 27.57 7.05 -2.19
N GLY A 289 26.70 7.86 -2.76
CA GLY A 289 26.78 8.32 -4.14
C GLY A 289 26.53 7.22 -5.16
N GLY A 290 26.52 7.61 -6.44
CA GLY A 290 26.18 6.71 -7.55
C GLY A 290 24.68 6.52 -7.70
N ASP A 291 24.26 6.15 -8.90
CA ASP A 291 22.84 6.05 -9.22
C ASP A 291 22.24 4.78 -8.65
N VAL A 292 21.21 4.94 -7.82
CA VAL A 292 20.37 3.84 -7.34
C VAL A 292 18.98 4.04 -7.93
N TYR A 293 18.52 3.06 -8.68
CA TYR A 293 17.20 3.04 -9.32
C TYR A 293 16.27 2.09 -8.56
N PHE A 294 15.00 2.42 -8.53
CA PHE A 294 13.99 1.47 -8.05
C PHE A 294 12.64 1.72 -8.73
N THR A 295 11.87 0.66 -8.88
CA THR A 295 10.49 0.74 -9.32
C THR A 295 9.58 1.06 -8.16
N THR A 296 8.53 1.85 -8.38
CA THR A 296 7.53 2.18 -7.37
C THR A 296 6.16 2.46 -7.97
N HIS A 297 5.13 2.54 -7.13
CA HIS A 297 3.74 2.67 -7.53
C HIS A 297 3.31 4.10 -7.85
N ALA A 298 4.02 5.09 -7.33
CA ALA A 298 3.74 6.51 -7.57
C ALA A 298 4.92 7.40 -7.19
N ALA A 299 5.14 8.47 -7.95
CA ALA A 299 6.21 9.45 -7.70
C ALA A 299 5.68 10.66 -6.93
N PHE A 300 5.28 10.48 -5.67
CA PHE A 300 4.74 11.56 -4.86
C PHE A 300 5.75 12.69 -4.62
N GLY A 301 5.29 13.94 -4.83
CA GLY A 301 6.10 15.13 -4.58
C GLY A 301 7.20 15.39 -5.59
N LEU A 302 7.33 14.57 -6.64
CA LEU A 302 8.26 14.77 -7.73
C LEU A 302 7.62 15.50 -8.91
N ALA A 303 8.44 15.94 -9.87
CA ALA A 303 7.96 16.49 -11.13
C ALA A 303 7.07 15.43 -11.82
N HIS A 304 6.02 15.89 -12.51
CA HIS A 304 5.04 15.05 -13.21
C HIS A 304 4.00 14.34 -12.31
N SER A 305 3.93 14.65 -11.00
CA SER A 305 2.81 14.17 -10.16
C SER A 305 1.45 14.53 -10.78
N THR A 306 0.53 13.58 -10.83
CA THR A 306 -0.85 13.80 -11.30
C THR A 306 -1.62 14.74 -10.38
N ARG A 307 -2.80 15.20 -10.80
CA ARG A 307 -3.69 16.00 -9.92
C ARG A 307 -4.08 15.21 -8.67
N ALA A 308 -4.39 13.91 -8.82
CA ALA A 308 -4.75 13.03 -7.70
C ALA A 308 -3.60 12.90 -6.71
N MET A 309 -2.37 12.64 -7.18
CA MET A 309 -1.16 12.58 -6.34
C MET A 309 -0.92 13.88 -5.57
N ARG A 310 -1.05 15.05 -6.22
CA ARG A 310 -0.86 16.34 -5.55
C ARG A 310 -1.92 16.59 -4.48
N GLN A 311 -3.17 16.22 -4.76
CA GLN A 311 -4.27 16.38 -3.82
C GLN A 311 -4.09 15.44 -2.60
N PHE A 312 -3.75 14.17 -2.83
CA PHE A 312 -3.41 13.22 -1.77
C PHE A 312 -2.25 13.72 -0.91
N THR A 313 -1.15 14.16 -1.52
CA THR A 313 0.01 14.72 -0.81
C THR A 313 -0.38 15.93 0.06
N THR A 314 -1.31 16.77 -0.42
CA THR A 314 -1.82 17.90 0.35
C THR A 314 -2.62 17.44 1.57
N TRP A 315 -3.54 16.50 1.39
CA TRP A 315 -4.31 15.94 2.49
C TRP A 315 -3.44 15.21 3.51
N TYR A 316 -2.45 14.44 3.04
CA TYR A 316 -1.52 13.71 3.89
C TYR A 316 -0.68 14.67 4.74
N ARG A 317 -0.14 15.74 4.13
CA ARG A 317 0.58 16.79 4.87
C ARG A 317 -0.29 17.50 5.91
N TRP A 318 -1.55 17.72 5.58
CA TRP A 318 -2.48 18.36 6.50
C TRP A 318 -2.81 17.46 7.68
N ALA A 319 -2.97 16.16 7.45
CA ALA A 319 -3.27 15.17 8.49
C ALA A 319 -2.06 14.86 9.39
N TYR A 320 -0.86 14.71 8.79
CA TYR A 320 0.32 14.18 9.49
C TYR A 320 1.47 15.16 9.65
N GLY A 321 1.38 16.39 9.13
CA GLY A 321 2.45 17.42 9.21
C GLY A 321 3.67 17.11 8.33
N ARG A 322 3.66 16.06 7.53
CA ARG A 322 4.77 15.56 6.69
C ARG A 322 4.23 15.04 5.34
N PRO A 323 5.05 15.01 4.28
CA PRO A 323 4.65 14.39 3.03
C PRO A 323 4.55 12.85 3.20
N PRO A 324 3.88 12.13 2.27
CA PRO A 324 3.98 10.68 2.19
C PRO A 324 5.46 10.26 2.11
N GLU A 325 5.84 9.25 2.87
CA GLU A 325 7.21 8.75 2.94
C GLU A 325 7.61 7.98 1.67
N ASN A 326 6.63 7.26 1.13
CA ASN A 326 6.77 6.41 -0.04
C ASN A 326 5.41 6.22 -0.73
N ALA A 327 5.39 5.45 -1.81
CA ALA A 327 4.17 5.17 -2.56
C ALA A 327 3.18 4.26 -1.82
N PHE A 328 3.62 3.51 -0.81
CA PHE A 328 2.74 2.62 -0.04
C PHE A 328 1.67 3.40 0.74
N ALA A 329 1.95 4.65 1.13
CA ALA A 329 0.93 5.54 1.67
C ALA A 329 -0.26 5.73 0.70
N GLY A 330 0.03 5.85 -0.59
CA GLY A 330 -0.99 5.92 -1.63
C GLY A 330 -1.72 4.60 -1.84
N LEU A 331 -1.02 3.47 -1.74
CA LEU A 331 -1.63 2.15 -1.89
C LEU A 331 -2.62 1.82 -0.77
N GLY A 332 -2.31 2.16 0.47
CA GLY A 332 -3.24 2.00 1.59
C GLY A 332 -4.48 2.88 1.43
N PHE A 333 -4.30 4.12 0.94
CA PHE A 333 -5.41 5.02 0.60
C PHE A 333 -6.29 4.43 -0.52
N ASP A 334 -5.69 3.90 -1.56
CA ASP A 334 -6.39 3.30 -2.70
C ASP A 334 -7.11 2.00 -2.29
N ALA A 335 -6.52 1.16 -1.44
CA ALA A 335 -7.13 -0.07 -0.96
C ALA A 335 -8.46 0.18 -0.22
N VAL A 336 -8.51 1.18 0.65
CA VAL A 336 -9.75 1.59 1.33
C VAL A 336 -10.77 2.14 0.35
N ASN A 337 -10.35 3.02 -0.57
CA ASN A 337 -11.27 3.61 -1.55
C ASN A 337 -11.83 2.57 -2.53
N LEU A 338 -11.03 1.56 -2.90
CA LEU A 338 -11.45 0.44 -3.73
C LEU A 338 -12.55 -0.38 -3.04
N VAL A 339 -12.37 -0.71 -1.75
CA VAL A 339 -13.39 -1.39 -0.94
C VAL A 339 -14.63 -0.49 -0.78
N ALA A 340 -14.45 0.80 -0.55
CA ALA A 340 -15.54 1.76 -0.41
C ALA A 340 -16.39 1.86 -1.69
N GLU A 341 -15.74 1.92 -2.86
CA GLU A 341 -16.43 1.92 -4.15
C GLU A 341 -17.21 0.61 -4.38
N ALA A 342 -16.62 -0.54 -4.00
CA ALA A 342 -17.28 -1.84 -4.08
C ALA A 342 -18.52 -1.91 -3.17
N ILE A 343 -18.46 -1.38 -1.94
CA ILE A 343 -19.60 -1.27 -1.01
C ILE A 343 -20.71 -0.40 -1.63
N LEU A 344 -20.35 0.74 -2.23
CA LEU A 344 -21.31 1.62 -2.87
C LEU A 344 -21.93 0.99 -4.12
N ARG A 345 -21.16 0.26 -4.93
CA ARG A 345 -21.66 -0.46 -6.11
C ARG A 345 -22.58 -1.60 -5.72
N ALA A 346 -22.19 -2.37 -4.70
CA ALA A 346 -23.01 -3.46 -4.15
C ALA A 346 -24.26 -2.98 -3.41
N GLN A 347 -24.34 -1.70 -3.01
CA GLN A 347 -25.37 -1.16 -2.08
C GLN A 347 -25.52 -2.04 -0.83
N SER A 348 -24.40 -2.62 -0.33
CA SER A 348 -24.39 -3.63 0.72
C SER A 348 -23.05 -3.66 1.45
N THR A 349 -23.08 -4.07 2.71
CA THR A 349 -21.89 -4.39 3.50
C THR A 349 -21.70 -5.91 3.70
N ASP A 350 -22.49 -6.71 3.01
CA ASP A 350 -22.33 -8.16 2.96
C ASP A 350 -21.03 -8.51 2.22
N PRO A 351 -20.09 -9.25 2.87
CA PRO A 351 -18.76 -9.51 2.29
C PRO A 351 -18.80 -10.18 0.92
N ALA A 352 -19.74 -11.11 0.68
CA ALA A 352 -19.84 -11.81 -0.60
C ALA A 352 -20.29 -10.86 -1.73
N LYS A 353 -21.23 -9.94 -1.45
CA LYS A 353 -21.66 -8.93 -2.42
C LYS A 353 -20.55 -7.90 -2.68
N VAL A 354 -19.78 -7.55 -1.67
CA VAL A 354 -18.62 -6.66 -1.82
C VAL A 354 -17.54 -7.34 -2.66
N ARG A 355 -17.27 -8.64 -2.45
CA ARG A 355 -16.38 -9.44 -3.27
C ARG A 355 -16.84 -9.44 -4.74
N ASP A 356 -18.13 -9.70 -5.01
CA ASP A 356 -18.66 -9.69 -6.37
C ASP A 356 -18.49 -8.31 -7.02
N ALA A 357 -18.75 -7.24 -6.27
CA ALA A 357 -18.52 -5.88 -6.75
C ALA A 357 -17.03 -5.56 -6.98
N LEU A 358 -16.11 -6.11 -6.19
CA LEU A 358 -14.66 -5.97 -6.43
C LEU A 358 -14.25 -6.64 -7.75
N LEU A 359 -14.76 -7.84 -8.05
CA LEU A 359 -14.52 -8.54 -9.32
C LEU A 359 -14.95 -7.72 -10.56
N GLU A 360 -15.98 -6.88 -10.40
CA GLU A 360 -16.52 -6.02 -11.46
C GLU A 360 -15.80 -4.64 -11.53
N THR A 361 -14.66 -4.47 -10.88
CA THR A 361 -13.98 -3.18 -10.88
C THR A 361 -13.36 -2.88 -12.24
N HIS A 362 -13.80 -1.77 -12.84
CA HIS A 362 -13.27 -1.22 -14.09
C HIS A 362 -12.97 0.26 -13.92
N GLY A 363 -11.74 0.66 -14.23
CA GLY A 363 -11.34 2.07 -14.27
C GLY A 363 -11.40 2.78 -12.92
N PHE A 364 -11.14 2.08 -11.82
CA PHE A 364 -10.94 2.73 -10.52
C PHE A 364 -9.78 3.73 -10.62
N ASP A 365 -10.05 5.00 -10.32
CA ASP A 365 -9.07 6.11 -10.46
C ASP A 365 -8.36 6.35 -9.12
N GLY A 366 -7.36 5.54 -8.82
CA GLY A 366 -6.56 5.63 -7.60
C GLY A 366 -5.50 6.74 -7.65
N VAL A 367 -4.97 7.12 -6.49
CA VAL A 367 -3.85 8.07 -6.39
C VAL A 367 -2.53 7.44 -6.85
N THR A 368 -2.46 6.12 -6.89
CA THR A 368 -1.33 5.35 -7.44
C THR A 368 -1.57 4.89 -8.88
N GLY A 369 -2.55 5.45 -9.57
CA GLY A 369 -2.91 5.14 -10.96
C GLY A 369 -4.21 4.36 -11.10
N SER A 370 -4.67 4.24 -12.34
CA SER A 370 -5.91 3.53 -12.67
C SER A 370 -5.76 2.03 -12.47
N LEU A 371 -6.85 1.40 -12.00
CA LEU A 371 -6.91 -0.03 -11.70
C LEU A 371 -8.18 -0.63 -12.32
N SER A 372 -8.04 -1.81 -12.90
CA SER A 372 -9.16 -2.63 -13.39
C SER A 372 -8.83 -4.11 -13.17
N TYR A 373 -9.86 -4.89 -12.82
CA TYR A 373 -9.79 -6.34 -12.79
C TYR A 373 -10.46 -6.96 -14.04
N ALA A 374 -10.42 -6.20 -15.15
CA ALA A 374 -10.91 -6.65 -16.43
C ALA A 374 -10.19 -7.93 -16.87
N ASP A 375 -10.88 -8.73 -17.69
CA ASP A 375 -10.34 -9.96 -18.28
C ASP A 375 -10.04 -11.10 -17.27
N GLY A 376 -10.63 -11.03 -16.08
CA GLY A 376 -10.46 -12.05 -15.04
C GLY A 376 -9.09 -12.01 -14.32
N SER A 377 -8.23 -11.04 -14.62
CA SER A 377 -6.98 -10.84 -13.89
C SER A 377 -7.24 -9.98 -12.66
N LEU A 378 -6.94 -10.50 -11.47
CA LEU A 378 -6.99 -9.74 -10.21
C LEU A 378 -5.65 -9.07 -9.90
N VAL A 379 -4.74 -9.03 -10.87
CA VAL A 379 -3.46 -8.30 -10.85
C VAL A 379 -3.56 -7.12 -11.82
N PRO A 380 -3.64 -5.88 -11.33
CA PRO A 380 -3.77 -4.71 -12.20
C PRO A 380 -2.54 -4.48 -13.06
N ARG A 381 -2.75 -4.06 -14.30
CA ARG A 381 -1.71 -3.51 -15.15
C ARG A 381 -1.70 -1.99 -14.97
N LYS A 382 -0.72 -1.48 -14.24
CA LYS A 382 -0.52 -0.05 -13.98
C LYS A 382 0.81 0.39 -14.58
N ALA A 383 0.94 1.67 -14.92
CA ALA A 383 2.24 2.25 -15.20
C ALA A 383 3.14 2.16 -13.96
N VAL A 384 4.42 1.91 -14.18
CA VAL A 384 5.45 1.80 -13.14
C VAL A 384 6.27 3.08 -13.14
N SER A 385 6.32 3.76 -12.01
CA SER A 385 7.27 4.85 -11.81
C SER A 385 8.64 4.26 -11.50
N VAL A 386 9.69 4.73 -12.17
CA VAL A 386 11.08 4.40 -11.83
C VAL A 386 11.74 5.64 -11.27
N ILE A 387 12.24 5.54 -10.06
CA ILE A 387 12.93 6.61 -9.36
C ILE A 387 14.44 6.39 -9.47
N VAL A 388 15.18 7.46 -9.67
CA VAL A 388 16.63 7.48 -9.51
C VAL A 388 17.00 8.34 -8.31
N VAL A 389 17.87 7.82 -7.47
CA VAL A 389 18.42 8.54 -6.34
C VAL A 389 19.92 8.80 -6.58
N GLY A 390 20.21 10.04 -6.93
CA GLY A 390 21.57 10.60 -6.91
C GLY A 390 21.69 11.58 -5.74
N ARG A 391 22.00 12.83 -6.03
CA ARG A 391 21.96 13.91 -5.00
C ARG A 391 20.54 14.18 -4.51
N ARG A 392 19.53 13.96 -5.36
CA ARG A 392 18.10 14.04 -5.07
C ARG A 392 17.42 12.81 -5.64
N ALA A 393 16.23 12.52 -5.13
CA ALA A 393 15.36 11.54 -5.75
C ALA A 393 14.59 12.23 -6.89
N GLU A 394 14.60 11.64 -8.08
CA GLU A 394 13.96 12.17 -9.28
C GLU A 394 13.22 11.04 -10.02
N LEU A 395 12.15 11.39 -10.72
CA LEU A 395 11.48 10.46 -11.61
C LEU A 395 12.34 10.23 -12.85
N ALA A 396 12.94 9.05 -12.97
CA ALA A 396 13.72 8.66 -14.16
C ALA A 396 12.81 8.34 -15.34
N ALA A 397 11.71 7.65 -15.10
CA ALA A 397 10.72 7.28 -16.13
C ALA A 397 9.39 6.88 -15.49
N GLU A 398 8.33 6.97 -16.28
CA GLU A 398 7.07 6.27 -16.07
C GLU A 398 6.89 5.30 -17.24
N ILE A 399 6.79 4.00 -16.95
CA ILE A 399 6.87 2.93 -17.96
C ILE A 399 5.63 2.03 -17.85
N THR A 400 4.95 1.86 -18.96
CA THR A 400 4.03 0.75 -19.19
C THR A 400 4.76 -0.26 -20.07
N PRO A 401 5.29 -1.36 -19.51
CA PRO A 401 6.20 -2.22 -20.28
C PRO A 401 5.48 -2.89 -21.43
N ALA A 402 6.17 -2.93 -22.60
CA ALA A 402 5.64 -3.54 -23.81
C ALA A 402 5.57 -5.08 -23.71
N PHE A 403 6.50 -5.67 -22.98
CA PHE A 403 6.55 -7.11 -22.70
C PHE A 403 6.50 -7.36 -21.21
N VAL A 404 5.54 -8.14 -20.77
CA VAL A 404 5.40 -8.57 -19.36
C VAL A 404 5.46 -10.10 -19.34
N PRO A 405 6.41 -10.71 -18.61
CA PRO A 405 6.46 -12.18 -18.50
C PRO A 405 5.19 -12.70 -17.83
N GLU A 406 4.72 -13.85 -18.27
CA GLU A 406 3.64 -14.57 -17.60
C GLU A 406 4.03 -14.90 -16.16
N PRO A 407 3.04 -14.93 -15.25
CA PRO A 407 3.21 -15.28 -13.84
C PRO A 407 3.87 -16.63 -13.60
#